data_e3b138a7db1d34bedc4805b578537d98
#
_entry.id   e3b138a7db1d34bedc4805b578537d98
#
_cell.length_a   1.000
_cell.length_b   1.000
_cell.length_c   1.000
_cell.angle_alpha   90.00
_cell.angle_beta   90.00
_cell.angle_gamma   90.00
#
_symmetry.space_group_name_H-M   'P 1'
#
loop_
_entity.id
_entity.type
_entity.pdbx_description
1 polymer ?
#
loop_
_entity_poly.entity_id
_entity_poly.type
_entity_poly.pdbx_seq_one_letter_code
_entity_poly.pdbx_strand_id
1 'polypeptide(L)'
;MRTPNLHLLDNRNRIEWALGLSRLLFGAMCLVNVALHLDPAYRAHFLAMFGADWVPGQPAWLAAYGHAMAALVGGIGVGLFVYASVALEALLAFSLLSGWQLHRLAWVGLVYNLWLWSTVGGLGGPYTAGATDPGTAIAYALVFALVLLTHGWRPLAAFRHGPVDAPAQWKFTLARVLFGLLWAFDTWWKLQPAFLHHAGSYLAGSIAGQPHWIAAYIGFVLHLIRSIGTENFAIFAALVEGALALSLLTGVLIDLAMPLGALYSLVLWSTAEGMGGPYGAGFTGNKGDVLGTANVYAVVFLLLIAARAERLLAGRGSAR
;
A
#
# COMPACT_ATOMS: atom_id res chain seq x y z
N MET A 1 -22.79 37.09 20.21
CA MET A 1 -22.49 35.63 20.22
C MET A 1 -22.82 35.08 18.86
N ARG A 2 -21.80 34.65 18.05
CA ARG A 2 -22.04 34.03 16.74
C ARG A 2 -22.33 32.56 17.00
N THR A 3 -23.49 32.06 16.59
CA THR A 3 -23.83 30.64 16.61
C THR A 3 -22.80 29.87 15.79
N PRO A 4 -22.13 28.84 16.35
CA PRO A 4 -21.22 28.02 15.57
C PRO A 4 -22.02 27.33 14.47
N ASN A 5 -21.52 27.37 13.22
CA ASN A 5 -22.13 26.73 12.07
C ASN A 5 -22.10 25.20 12.28
N LEU A 6 -23.18 24.65 12.80
CA LEU A 6 -23.36 23.23 13.13
C LEU A 6 -22.97 22.31 11.97
N HIS A 7 -23.24 22.72 10.72
CA HIS A 7 -22.84 21.96 9.51
C HIS A 7 -21.31 21.84 9.29
N LEU A 8 -20.55 22.85 9.72
CA LEU A 8 -19.08 22.78 9.60
C LEU A 8 -18.48 21.86 10.65
N LEU A 9 -19.06 21.83 11.86
CA LEU A 9 -18.65 20.92 12.93
C LEU A 9 -18.97 19.47 12.56
N ASP A 10 -20.13 19.22 11.94
CA ASP A 10 -20.53 17.87 11.49
C ASP A 10 -19.59 17.35 10.39
N ASN A 11 -19.27 18.17 9.38
CA ASN A 11 -18.35 17.78 8.32
C ASN A 11 -16.91 17.53 8.83
N ARG A 12 -16.45 18.32 9.80
CA ARG A 12 -15.13 18.11 10.40
C ARG A 12 -15.05 16.80 11.16
N ASN A 13 -16.06 16.47 11.95
CA ASN A 13 -16.14 15.20 12.64
C ASN A 13 -16.10 14.02 11.66
N ARG A 14 -16.80 14.11 10.54
CA ARG A 14 -16.79 13.04 9.49
C ARG A 14 -15.41 12.80 8.91
N ILE A 15 -14.63 13.86 8.68
CA ILE A 15 -13.27 13.75 8.12
C ILE A 15 -12.33 13.12 9.15
N GLU A 16 -12.39 13.56 10.41
CA GLU A 16 -11.60 12.96 11.49
C GLU A 16 -11.93 11.48 11.68
N TRP A 17 -13.21 11.11 11.56
CA TRP A 17 -13.63 9.70 11.54
C TRP A 17 -13.06 8.94 10.32
N ALA A 18 -13.06 9.55 9.13
CA ALA A 18 -12.52 8.93 7.93
C ALA A 18 -11.01 8.65 8.06
N LEU A 19 -10.23 9.59 8.61
CA LEU A 19 -8.81 9.40 8.92
C LEU A 19 -8.61 8.28 9.94
N GLY A 20 -9.38 8.28 11.02
CA GLY A 20 -9.32 7.25 12.05
C GLY A 20 -9.68 5.86 11.51
N LEU A 21 -10.75 5.76 10.72
CA LEU A 21 -11.18 4.49 10.11
C LEU A 21 -10.16 3.97 9.09
N SER A 22 -9.56 4.84 8.28
CA SER A 22 -8.50 4.44 7.34
C SER A 22 -7.28 3.87 8.09
N ARG A 23 -6.91 4.48 9.22
CA ARG A 23 -5.86 3.97 10.11
C ARG A 23 -6.23 2.60 10.70
N LEU A 24 -7.47 2.44 11.19
CA LEU A 24 -7.95 1.17 11.73
C LEU A 24 -7.98 0.08 10.67
N LEU A 25 -8.41 0.41 9.46
CA LEU A 25 -8.39 -0.52 8.33
C LEU A 25 -6.96 -0.99 8.06
N PHE A 26 -6.00 -0.06 7.98
CA PHE A 26 -4.59 -0.42 7.80
C PHE A 26 -4.04 -1.24 8.97
N GLY A 27 -4.41 -0.90 10.20
CA GLY A 27 -4.05 -1.68 11.39
C GLY A 27 -4.60 -3.11 11.36
N ALA A 28 -5.83 -3.29 10.87
CA ALA A 28 -6.42 -4.63 10.66
C ALA A 28 -5.67 -5.41 9.58
N MET A 29 -5.26 -4.77 8.48
CA MET A 29 -4.43 -5.38 7.44
C MET A 29 -3.08 -5.84 8.02
N CYS A 30 -2.40 -5.00 8.81
CA CYS A 30 -1.17 -5.38 9.50
C CYS A 30 -1.40 -6.57 10.47
N LEU A 31 -2.53 -6.63 11.16
CA LEU A 31 -2.85 -7.75 12.04
C LEU A 31 -3.06 -9.06 11.27
N VAL A 32 -3.67 -9.00 10.09
CA VAL A 32 -3.79 -10.16 9.19
C VAL A 32 -2.40 -10.63 8.75
N ASN A 33 -1.50 -9.72 8.36
CA ASN A 33 -0.11 -10.07 8.03
C ASN A 33 0.57 -10.79 9.21
N VAL A 34 0.45 -10.27 10.43
CA VAL A 34 0.98 -10.93 11.64
C VAL A 34 0.49 -12.38 11.76
N ALA A 35 -0.83 -12.59 11.58
CA ALA A 35 -1.40 -13.93 11.67
C ALA A 35 -0.78 -14.89 10.64
N LEU A 36 -0.46 -14.39 9.47
CA LEU A 36 0.06 -15.18 8.36
C LEU A 36 1.57 -15.39 8.47
N HIS A 37 2.32 -14.42 8.98
CA HIS A 37 3.74 -14.58 9.27
C HIS A 37 4.01 -15.57 10.43
N LEU A 38 2.97 -15.93 11.20
CA LEU A 38 3.05 -17.03 12.17
C LEU A 38 2.92 -18.42 11.51
N ASP A 39 2.55 -18.52 10.24
CA ASP A 39 2.46 -19.78 9.52
C ASP A 39 3.83 -20.49 9.45
N PRO A 40 3.91 -21.79 9.71
CA PRO A 40 5.16 -22.55 9.59
C PRO A 40 5.80 -22.47 8.20
N ALA A 41 5.00 -22.39 7.13
CA ALA A 41 5.50 -22.30 5.76
C ALA A 41 6.19 -20.94 5.52
N TYR A 42 5.63 -19.84 6.03
CA TYR A 42 6.30 -18.53 6.00
C TYR A 42 7.66 -18.57 6.70
N ARG A 43 7.71 -19.15 7.91
CA ARG A 43 8.95 -19.26 8.68
C ARG A 43 10.01 -20.12 8.00
N ALA A 44 9.60 -21.21 7.37
CA ALA A 44 10.51 -22.08 6.62
C ALA A 44 11.10 -21.39 5.39
N HIS A 45 10.33 -20.49 4.76
CA HIS A 45 10.73 -19.78 3.55
C HIS A 45 11.45 -18.45 3.84
N PHE A 46 11.41 -17.96 5.06
CA PHE A 46 11.83 -16.61 5.45
C PHE A 46 13.23 -16.23 4.97
N LEU A 47 14.22 -17.11 5.09
CA LEU A 47 15.59 -16.82 4.66
C LEU A 47 15.68 -16.66 3.14
N ALA A 48 14.93 -17.43 2.37
CA ALA A 48 14.89 -17.33 0.92
C ALA A 48 14.37 -15.94 0.47
N MET A 49 13.41 -15.38 1.21
CA MET A 49 12.87 -14.05 0.96
C MET A 49 13.93 -12.93 1.11
N PHE A 50 15.03 -13.15 1.82
CA PHE A 50 16.13 -12.18 1.92
C PHE A 50 17.18 -12.31 0.80
N GLY A 51 17.11 -13.35 -0.01
CA GLY A 51 18.11 -13.57 -1.04
C GLY A 51 17.60 -14.30 -2.27
N ALA A 52 17.30 -15.59 -2.14
CA ALA A 52 17.04 -16.46 -3.29
C ALA A 52 15.85 -16.01 -4.16
N ASP A 53 14.83 -15.40 -3.58
CA ASP A 53 13.57 -15.10 -4.28
C ASP A 53 13.67 -13.85 -5.15
N TRP A 54 14.44 -12.85 -4.75
CA TRP A 54 14.46 -11.56 -5.45
C TRP A 54 15.81 -11.17 -6.06
N VAL A 55 16.90 -11.80 -5.65
CA VAL A 55 18.26 -11.54 -6.19
C VAL A 55 18.37 -11.86 -7.68
N PRO A 56 17.77 -12.95 -8.22
CA PRO A 56 17.80 -13.20 -9.65
C PRO A 56 17.22 -12.03 -10.46
N GLY A 57 17.97 -11.56 -11.45
CA GLY A 57 17.56 -10.44 -12.30
C GLY A 57 17.84 -9.05 -11.72
N GLN A 58 18.57 -8.96 -10.61
CA GLN A 58 19.00 -7.68 -10.03
C GLN A 58 20.38 -7.25 -10.56
N PRO A 59 20.66 -5.94 -10.57
CA PRO A 59 22.02 -5.45 -10.77
C PRO A 59 23.00 -6.03 -9.74
N ALA A 60 24.27 -6.24 -10.12
CA ALA A 60 25.26 -6.93 -9.28
C ALA A 60 25.42 -6.33 -7.87
N TRP A 61 25.38 -5.01 -7.74
CA TRP A 61 25.48 -4.33 -6.43
C TRP A 61 24.29 -4.63 -5.51
N LEU A 62 23.07 -4.73 -6.09
CA LEU A 62 21.85 -5.01 -5.33
C LEU A 62 21.79 -6.50 -4.96
N ALA A 63 22.21 -7.37 -5.88
CA ALA A 63 22.36 -8.80 -5.60
C ALA A 63 23.38 -9.04 -4.46
N ALA A 64 24.53 -8.36 -4.47
CA ALA A 64 25.51 -8.44 -3.39
C ALA A 64 24.96 -7.96 -2.05
N TYR A 65 24.18 -6.87 -2.05
CA TYR A 65 23.47 -6.39 -0.86
C TYR A 65 22.49 -7.44 -0.32
N GLY A 66 21.67 -8.04 -1.19
CA GLY A 66 20.71 -9.10 -0.81
C GLY A 66 21.41 -10.31 -0.18
N HIS A 67 22.50 -10.79 -0.79
CA HIS A 67 23.30 -11.88 -0.21
C HIS A 67 23.90 -11.51 1.15
N ALA A 68 24.38 -10.28 1.32
CA ALA A 68 24.90 -9.81 2.61
C ALA A 68 23.81 -9.76 3.68
N MET A 69 22.59 -9.31 3.34
CA MET A 69 21.47 -9.30 4.28
C MET A 69 21.00 -10.72 4.64
N ALA A 70 20.93 -11.63 3.66
CA ALA A 70 20.63 -13.04 3.93
C ALA A 70 21.67 -13.69 4.86
N ALA A 71 22.95 -13.41 4.63
CA ALA A 71 24.04 -13.89 5.49
C ALA A 71 23.95 -13.31 6.92
N LEU A 72 23.62 -12.02 7.07
CA LEU A 72 23.42 -11.37 8.35
C LEU A 72 22.26 -12.02 9.13
N VAL A 73 21.08 -12.21 8.49
CA VAL A 73 19.91 -12.84 9.09
C VAL A 73 20.22 -14.29 9.48
N GLY A 74 20.89 -15.04 8.59
CA GLY A 74 21.33 -16.41 8.87
C GLY A 74 22.31 -16.50 10.04
N GLY A 75 23.26 -15.53 10.15
CA GLY A 75 24.25 -15.46 11.23
C GLY A 75 23.66 -15.11 12.59
N ILE A 76 22.66 -14.23 12.63
CA ILE A 76 21.92 -13.89 13.86
C ILE A 76 21.04 -15.07 14.32
N GLY A 77 20.54 -15.83 13.37
CA GLY A 77 19.62 -16.94 13.59
C GLY A 77 18.22 -16.63 13.05
N VAL A 78 17.82 -17.36 12.00
CA VAL A 78 16.58 -17.15 11.26
C VAL A 78 15.36 -17.15 12.18
N GLY A 79 15.29 -18.13 13.11
CA GLY A 79 14.16 -18.22 14.04
C GLY A 79 14.00 -16.99 14.92
N LEU A 80 15.09 -16.48 15.49
CA LEU A 80 15.07 -15.27 16.31
C LEU A 80 14.60 -14.06 15.49
N PHE A 81 15.10 -13.95 14.26
CA PHE A 81 14.77 -12.84 13.37
C PHE A 81 13.29 -12.84 12.96
N VAL A 82 12.74 -14.01 12.61
CA VAL A 82 11.32 -14.19 12.27
C VAL A 82 10.43 -13.77 13.45
N TYR A 83 10.69 -14.29 14.65
CA TYR A 83 9.85 -13.95 15.80
C TYR A 83 9.98 -12.49 16.22
N ALA A 84 11.17 -11.89 16.10
CA ALA A 84 11.37 -10.47 16.35
C ALA A 84 10.58 -9.60 15.33
N SER A 85 10.61 -9.95 14.04
CA SER A 85 9.83 -9.29 12.99
C SER A 85 8.33 -9.38 13.27
N VAL A 86 7.82 -10.58 13.54
CA VAL A 86 6.39 -10.79 13.85
C VAL A 86 5.97 -10.03 15.11
N ALA A 87 6.80 -10.02 16.15
CA ALA A 87 6.54 -9.24 17.37
C ALA A 87 6.50 -7.73 17.09
N LEU A 88 7.41 -7.24 16.26
CA LEU A 88 7.41 -5.83 15.84
C LEU A 88 6.16 -5.49 15.02
N GLU A 89 5.78 -6.32 14.06
CA GLU A 89 4.56 -6.14 13.26
C GLU A 89 3.29 -6.17 14.12
N ALA A 90 3.23 -7.08 15.11
CA ALA A 90 2.14 -7.12 16.08
C ALA A 90 2.05 -5.84 16.92
N LEU A 91 3.20 -5.31 17.34
CA LEU A 91 3.28 -4.04 18.06
C LEU A 91 2.81 -2.86 17.20
N LEU A 92 3.22 -2.83 15.92
CA LEU A 92 2.78 -1.81 14.97
C LEU A 92 1.27 -1.90 14.71
N ALA A 93 0.74 -3.11 14.48
CA ALA A 93 -0.69 -3.35 14.32
C ALA A 93 -1.48 -2.90 15.57
N PHE A 94 -1.03 -3.29 16.76
CA PHE A 94 -1.64 -2.86 18.02
C PHE A 94 -1.63 -1.33 18.17
N SER A 95 -0.52 -0.68 17.85
CA SER A 95 -0.41 0.77 17.88
C SER A 95 -1.38 1.47 16.93
N LEU A 96 -1.48 0.97 15.70
CA LEU A 96 -2.43 1.48 14.70
C LEU A 96 -3.89 1.32 15.16
N LEU A 97 -4.24 0.19 15.76
CA LEU A 97 -5.60 -0.08 16.21
C LEU A 97 -5.95 0.71 17.48
N SER A 98 -5.10 0.69 18.49
CA SER A 98 -5.35 1.33 19.79
C SER A 98 -5.05 2.83 19.84
N GLY A 99 -4.13 3.30 18.97
CA GLY A 99 -3.57 4.65 19.05
C GLY A 99 -2.45 4.81 20.10
N TRP A 100 -2.07 3.71 20.80
CA TRP A 100 -1.02 3.76 21.80
C TRP A 100 0.35 4.00 21.19
N GLN A 101 1.07 5.01 21.68
CA GLN A 101 2.40 5.44 21.19
C GLN A 101 2.49 5.60 19.65
N LEU A 102 1.36 5.85 18.99
CA LEU A 102 1.24 5.76 17.54
C LEU A 102 2.25 6.64 16.80
N HIS A 103 2.50 7.86 17.28
CA HIS A 103 3.48 8.75 16.63
C HIS A 103 4.90 8.18 16.65
N ARG A 104 5.34 7.60 17.77
CA ARG A 104 6.67 6.98 17.88
C ARG A 104 6.76 5.70 17.06
N LEU A 105 5.74 4.86 17.16
CA LEU A 105 5.70 3.58 16.45
C LEU A 105 5.48 3.76 14.94
N ALA A 106 4.86 4.85 14.50
CA ALA A 106 4.79 5.17 13.08
C ALA A 106 6.17 5.47 12.47
N TRP A 107 7.09 6.11 13.22
CA TRP A 107 8.49 6.23 12.79
C TRP A 107 9.18 4.87 12.69
N VAL A 108 8.96 4.00 13.67
CA VAL A 108 9.51 2.64 13.64
C VAL A 108 8.94 1.86 12.45
N GLY A 109 7.63 1.95 12.22
CA GLY A 109 6.96 1.32 11.08
C GLY A 109 7.47 1.84 9.73
N LEU A 110 7.69 3.14 9.61
CA LEU A 110 8.28 3.75 8.42
C LEU A 110 9.68 3.18 8.14
N VAL A 111 10.56 3.23 9.11
CA VAL A 111 11.97 2.76 8.96
C VAL A 111 12.00 1.25 8.70
N TYR A 112 11.20 0.47 9.42
CA TYR A 112 11.11 -0.99 9.25
C TYR A 112 10.65 -1.36 7.84
N ASN A 113 9.60 -0.72 7.31
CA ASN A 113 9.11 -1.02 5.98
C ASN A 113 10.03 -0.50 4.87
N LEU A 114 10.75 0.61 5.07
CA LEU A 114 11.81 1.03 4.15
C LEU A 114 12.96 0.01 4.12
N TRP A 115 13.32 -0.55 5.27
CA TRP A 115 14.31 -1.60 5.34
C TRP A 115 13.81 -2.89 4.67
N LEU A 116 12.57 -3.32 4.89
CA LEU A 116 11.96 -4.45 4.18
C LEU A 116 11.94 -4.21 2.66
N TRP A 117 11.59 -3.00 2.23
CA TRP A 117 11.61 -2.68 0.82
C TRP A 117 13.00 -2.78 0.20
N SER A 118 14.04 -2.36 0.92
CA SER A 118 15.42 -2.46 0.43
C SER A 118 15.97 -3.89 0.43
N THR A 119 15.43 -4.78 1.26
CA THR A 119 15.89 -6.17 1.43
C THR A 119 14.96 -7.15 0.71
N VAL A 120 13.84 -7.51 1.31
CA VAL A 120 12.88 -8.48 0.77
C VAL A 120 12.19 -7.94 -0.50
N GLY A 121 11.92 -6.64 -0.54
CA GLY A 121 11.30 -5.99 -1.69
C GLY A 121 12.25 -5.63 -2.84
N GLY A 122 13.55 -5.90 -2.71
CA GLY A 122 14.55 -5.67 -3.76
C GLY A 122 14.52 -4.27 -4.37
N LEU A 123 14.16 -3.23 -3.58
CA LEU A 123 13.92 -1.85 -4.02
C LEU A 123 12.88 -1.73 -5.15
N GLY A 124 11.96 -2.68 -5.28
CA GLY A 124 10.95 -2.72 -6.34
C GLY A 124 11.41 -3.40 -7.64
N GLY A 125 12.54 -4.14 -7.59
CA GLY A 125 12.99 -4.96 -8.73
C GLY A 125 12.14 -6.24 -8.93
N PRO A 126 12.54 -7.11 -9.85
CA PRO A 126 13.83 -7.17 -10.56
C PRO A 126 13.94 -6.17 -11.71
N TYR A 127 15.04 -5.44 -11.78
CA TYR A 127 15.24 -4.39 -12.78
C TYR A 127 15.56 -4.92 -14.21
N THR A 128 15.78 -6.22 -14.34
CA THR A 128 16.11 -6.85 -15.63
C THR A 128 14.99 -7.74 -16.20
N ALA A 129 13.92 -8.00 -15.43
CA ALA A 129 12.90 -9.00 -15.80
C ALA A 129 11.46 -8.60 -15.43
N GLY A 130 11.10 -7.32 -15.55
CA GLY A 130 9.69 -6.91 -15.52
C GLY A 130 9.02 -7.01 -14.14
N ALA A 131 9.30 -6.08 -13.25
CA ALA A 131 8.44 -5.80 -12.12
C ALA A 131 7.14 -5.13 -12.59
N THR A 132 6.08 -5.24 -11.79
CA THR A 132 4.78 -4.63 -12.11
C THR A 132 4.40 -3.51 -11.16
N ASP A 133 5.06 -3.43 -10.01
CA ASP A 133 4.86 -2.42 -8.97
C ASP A 133 6.11 -2.31 -8.07
N PRO A 134 6.24 -1.24 -7.26
CA PRO A 134 7.40 -1.05 -6.39
C PRO A 134 7.40 -1.95 -5.13
N GLY A 135 6.40 -2.81 -4.99
CA GLY A 135 6.26 -3.73 -3.86
C GLY A 135 5.48 -3.17 -2.68
N THR A 136 4.93 -4.07 -1.87
CA THR A 136 4.02 -3.76 -0.78
C THR A 136 4.70 -3.03 0.38
N ALA A 137 5.95 -3.33 0.68
CA ALA A 137 6.66 -2.73 1.81
C ALA A 137 6.82 -1.21 1.68
N ILE A 138 7.08 -0.69 0.47
CA ILE A 138 7.15 0.77 0.26
C ILE A 138 5.78 1.44 0.37
N ALA A 139 4.70 0.75 -0.02
CA ALA A 139 3.34 1.21 0.18
C ALA A 139 2.99 1.31 1.67
N TYR A 140 3.38 0.31 2.48
CA TYR A 140 3.24 0.36 3.94
C TYR A 140 4.07 1.49 4.55
N ALA A 141 5.31 1.68 4.13
CA ALA A 141 6.15 2.81 4.55
C ALA A 141 5.45 4.14 4.29
N LEU A 142 4.82 4.29 3.11
CA LEU A 142 4.05 5.48 2.75
C LEU A 142 2.84 5.68 3.68
N VAL A 143 2.09 4.63 4.05
CA VAL A 143 0.98 4.79 5.00
C VAL A 143 1.49 5.27 6.36
N PHE A 144 2.59 4.72 6.88
CA PHE A 144 3.20 5.22 8.11
C PHE A 144 3.66 6.68 7.98
N ALA A 145 4.25 7.06 6.85
CA ALA A 145 4.60 8.45 6.56
C ALA A 145 3.36 9.37 6.55
N LEU A 146 2.24 8.91 5.96
CA LEU A 146 0.97 9.63 5.95
C LEU A 146 0.38 9.79 7.35
N VAL A 147 0.44 8.76 8.19
CA VAL A 147 0.04 8.83 9.60
C VAL A 147 0.83 9.91 10.34
N LEU A 148 2.13 10.06 10.04
CA LEU A 148 2.99 11.11 10.61
C LEU A 148 2.70 12.52 10.05
N LEU A 149 2.39 12.61 8.76
CA LEU A 149 2.18 13.88 8.06
C LEU A 149 0.77 14.44 8.22
N THR A 150 -0.22 13.59 8.50
CA THR A 150 -1.63 13.95 8.70
C THR A 150 -2.02 13.84 10.17
N HIS A 151 -3.28 14.09 10.48
CA HIS A 151 -3.82 13.89 11.84
C HIS A 151 -4.32 12.44 12.07
N GLY A 152 -4.00 11.50 11.20
CA GLY A 152 -4.40 10.10 11.29
C GLY A 152 -3.87 9.35 12.53
N TRP A 153 -2.91 9.93 13.24
CA TRP A 153 -2.34 9.39 14.47
C TRP A 153 -3.19 9.62 15.72
N ARG A 154 -4.25 10.44 15.66
CA ARG A 154 -5.06 10.73 16.83
C ARG A 154 -5.86 9.53 17.30
N PRO A 155 -5.97 9.31 18.64
CA PRO A 155 -6.93 8.37 19.18
C PRO A 155 -8.35 8.77 18.78
N LEU A 156 -9.22 7.79 18.49
CA LEU A 156 -10.63 8.05 18.15
C LEU A 156 -11.35 8.87 19.26
N ALA A 157 -10.98 8.67 20.53
CA ALA A 157 -11.53 9.43 21.65
C ALA A 157 -11.15 10.92 21.62
N ALA A 158 -10.00 11.27 21.04
CA ALA A 158 -9.56 12.66 20.92
C ALA A 158 -10.31 13.45 19.84
N PHE A 159 -11.03 12.78 18.94
CA PHE A 159 -11.87 13.42 17.92
C PHE A 159 -13.05 14.21 18.53
N ARG A 160 -13.35 14.00 19.79
CA ARG A 160 -14.45 14.70 20.50
C ARG A 160 -14.05 16.04 21.13
N HIS A 161 -12.78 16.41 21.13
CA HIS A 161 -12.28 17.51 21.94
C HIS A 161 -11.48 18.54 21.14
N GLY A 162 -12.14 19.63 20.78
CA GLY A 162 -11.53 20.89 20.38
C GLY A 162 -11.06 21.02 18.93
N PRO A 163 -10.84 22.28 18.49
CA PRO A 163 -10.35 22.58 17.16
C PRO A 163 -8.89 22.11 17.02
N VAL A 164 -8.61 21.45 15.92
CA VAL A 164 -7.27 21.04 15.55
C VAL A 164 -6.91 21.70 14.26
N ASP A 165 -5.69 22.22 14.19
CA ASP A 165 -5.18 22.82 12.97
C ASP A 165 -5.04 21.77 11.87
N ALA A 166 -5.50 22.12 10.68
CA ALA A 166 -5.31 21.27 9.50
C ALA A 166 -3.81 21.07 9.24
N PRO A 167 -3.40 19.91 8.71
CA PRO A 167 -2.00 19.69 8.34
C PRO A 167 -1.49 20.81 7.44
N ALA A 168 -0.25 21.24 7.66
CA ALA A 168 0.37 22.26 6.83
C ALA A 168 0.35 21.86 5.35
N GLN A 169 0.21 22.84 4.46
CA GLN A 169 0.10 22.62 2.99
C GLN A 169 1.22 21.72 2.46
N TRP A 170 2.45 21.95 2.91
CA TRP A 170 3.61 21.20 2.43
C TRP A 170 3.55 19.72 2.80
N LYS A 171 2.96 19.36 3.96
CA LYS A 171 2.81 17.98 4.40
C LYS A 171 1.89 17.19 3.46
N PHE A 172 0.74 17.79 3.11
CA PHE A 172 -0.16 17.20 2.13
C PHE A 172 0.49 17.09 0.75
N THR A 173 1.21 18.14 0.32
CA THR A 173 1.91 18.13 -0.96
C THR A 173 2.99 17.05 -0.98
N LEU A 174 3.79 16.93 0.09
CA LEU A 174 4.80 15.89 0.20
C LEU A 174 4.19 14.48 0.12
N ALA A 175 3.16 14.22 0.91
CA ALA A 175 2.45 12.93 0.92
C ALA A 175 1.91 12.58 -0.48
N ARG A 176 1.27 13.53 -1.13
CA ARG A 176 0.74 13.39 -2.49
C ARG A 176 1.84 13.11 -3.51
N VAL A 177 2.96 13.85 -3.44
CA VAL A 177 4.09 13.69 -4.37
C VAL A 177 4.77 12.34 -4.16
N LEU A 178 5.02 11.92 -2.93
CA LEU A 178 5.59 10.60 -2.64
C LEU A 178 4.71 9.48 -3.23
N PHE A 179 3.39 9.58 -3.08
CA PHE A 179 2.50 8.60 -3.69
C PHE A 179 2.46 8.69 -5.22
N GLY A 180 2.56 9.90 -5.76
CA GLY A 180 2.69 10.11 -7.21
C GLY A 180 3.96 9.49 -7.79
N LEU A 181 5.06 9.49 -7.03
CA LEU A 181 6.30 8.82 -7.44
C LEU A 181 6.14 7.29 -7.49
N LEU A 182 5.39 6.69 -6.56
CA LEU A 182 5.08 5.26 -6.62
C LEU A 182 4.26 4.93 -7.88
N TRP A 183 3.21 5.68 -8.16
CA TRP A 183 2.42 5.51 -9.38
C TRP A 183 3.21 5.75 -10.66
N ALA A 184 4.17 6.69 -10.64
CA ALA A 184 5.08 6.90 -11.78
C ALA A 184 6.01 5.70 -11.99
N PHE A 185 6.44 5.05 -10.90
CA PHE A 185 7.23 3.83 -10.96
C PHE A 185 6.41 2.66 -11.54
N ASP A 186 5.15 2.49 -11.08
CA ASP A 186 4.22 1.49 -11.64
C ASP A 186 4.03 1.71 -13.14
N THR A 187 3.75 2.97 -13.54
CA THR A 187 3.60 3.33 -14.95
C THR A 187 4.84 3.01 -15.77
N TRP A 188 6.04 3.29 -15.23
CA TRP A 188 7.30 2.97 -15.89
C TRP A 188 7.41 1.48 -16.22
N TRP A 189 7.09 0.61 -15.25
CA TRP A 189 7.13 -0.83 -15.46
C TRP A 189 6.07 -1.31 -16.44
N LYS A 190 4.86 -0.76 -16.40
CA LYS A 190 3.77 -1.12 -17.32
C LYS A 190 4.00 -0.65 -18.76
N LEU A 191 4.87 0.31 -18.98
CA LEU A 191 5.31 0.70 -20.33
C LEU A 191 6.40 -0.21 -20.90
N GLN A 192 6.95 -1.14 -20.11
CA GLN A 192 7.96 -2.07 -20.62
C GLN A 192 7.33 -3.17 -21.48
N PRO A 193 8.02 -3.63 -22.56
CA PRO A 193 7.51 -4.67 -23.43
C PRO A 193 7.11 -5.95 -22.67
N ALA A 194 7.82 -6.28 -21.59
CA ALA A 194 7.53 -7.43 -20.74
C ALA A 194 6.11 -7.39 -20.18
N PHE A 195 5.61 -6.23 -19.75
CA PHE A 195 4.23 -6.09 -19.29
C PHE A 195 3.25 -5.98 -20.46
N LEU A 196 3.53 -5.13 -21.45
CA LEU A 196 2.61 -4.88 -22.57
C LEU A 196 2.22 -6.16 -23.31
N HIS A 197 3.18 -7.06 -23.54
CA HIS A 197 2.91 -8.32 -24.25
C HIS A 197 2.36 -9.42 -23.35
N HIS A 198 2.49 -9.33 -22.02
CA HIS A 198 2.14 -10.42 -21.10
C HIS A 198 1.07 -10.03 -20.05
N ALA A 199 0.41 -8.87 -20.19
CA ALA A 199 -0.59 -8.40 -19.23
C ALA A 199 -1.69 -9.45 -18.92
N GLY A 200 -2.13 -10.19 -19.93
CA GLY A 200 -3.10 -11.26 -19.76
C GLY A 200 -2.61 -12.43 -18.92
N SER A 201 -1.30 -12.71 -18.88
CA SER A 201 -0.73 -13.80 -18.08
C SER A 201 -0.67 -13.44 -16.59
N TYR A 202 -0.43 -12.17 -16.23
CA TYR A 202 -0.50 -11.72 -14.84
C TYR A 202 -1.91 -11.95 -14.27
N LEU A 203 -2.94 -11.56 -15.04
CA LEU A 203 -4.32 -11.76 -14.60
C LEU A 203 -4.70 -13.25 -14.56
N ALA A 204 -4.24 -14.06 -15.53
CA ALA A 204 -4.46 -15.50 -15.53
C ALA A 204 -3.77 -16.18 -14.33
N GLY A 205 -2.59 -15.71 -13.93
CA GLY A 205 -1.84 -16.23 -12.78
C GLY A 205 -2.59 -16.03 -11.47
N SER A 206 -3.40 -14.97 -11.33
CA SER A 206 -4.17 -14.71 -10.12
C SER A 206 -5.39 -15.62 -9.93
N ILE A 207 -5.74 -16.45 -10.93
CA ILE A 207 -6.84 -17.42 -10.86
C ILE A 207 -6.44 -18.69 -10.11
N ALA A 208 -5.17 -19.08 -10.21
CA ALA A 208 -4.69 -20.36 -9.68
C ALA A 208 -4.84 -20.41 -8.15
N GLY A 209 -5.39 -21.52 -7.62
CA GLY A 209 -5.59 -21.72 -6.18
C GLY A 209 -6.66 -20.86 -5.52
N GLN A 210 -7.52 -20.21 -6.33
CA GLN A 210 -8.64 -19.42 -5.82
C GLN A 210 -9.91 -20.26 -5.59
N PRO A 211 -10.78 -19.86 -4.65
CA PRO A 211 -12.15 -20.36 -4.59
C PRO A 211 -12.89 -20.13 -5.91
N HIS A 212 -13.81 -21.04 -6.23
CA HIS A 212 -14.51 -21.04 -7.53
C HIS A 212 -15.12 -19.68 -7.91
N TRP A 213 -15.73 -18.96 -6.96
CA TRP A 213 -16.37 -17.67 -7.25
C TRP A 213 -15.36 -16.56 -7.57
N ILE A 214 -14.18 -16.54 -6.92
CA ILE A 214 -13.10 -15.58 -7.24
C ILE A 214 -12.51 -15.94 -8.61
N ALA A 215 -12.21 -17.23 -8.84
CA ALA A 215 -11.70 -17.72 -10.12
C ALA A 215 -12.64 -17.38 -11.28
N ALA A 216 -13.96 -17.57 -11.10
CA ALA A 216 -14.98 -17.25 -12.09
C ALA A 216 -15.04 -15.72 -12.37
N TYR A 217 -14.97 -14.89 -11.33
CA TYR A 217 -14.95 -13.44 -11.47
C TYR A 217 -13.72 -12.97 -12.27
N ILE A 218 -12.52 -13.40 -11.87
CA ILE A 218 -11.29 -13.02 -12.57
C ILE A 218 -11.29 -13.56 -13.99
N GLY A 219 -11.76 -14.80 -14.19
CA GLY A 219 -11.92 -15.41 -15.51
C GLY A 219 -12.85 -14.62 -16.42
N PHE A 220 -13.96 -14.12 -15.90
CA PHE A 220 -14.86 -13.22 -16.62
C PHE A 220 -14.16 -11.92 -17.04
N VAL A 221 -13.45 -11.25 -16.12
CA VAL A 221 -12.69 -10.03 -16.43
C VAL A 221 -11.61 -10.30 -17.48
N LEU A 222 -10.88 -11.41 -17.34
CA LEU A 222 -9.87 -11.82 -18.33
C LEU A 222 -10.49 -12.07 -19.71
N HIS A 223 -11.68 -12.66 -19.77
CA HIS A 223 -12.40 -12.85 -21.03
C HIS A 223 -12.74 -11.49 -21.69
N LEU A 224 -13.25 -10.53 -20.92
CA LEU A 224 -13.51 -9.17 -21.42
C LEU A 224 -12.23 -8.51 -21.94
N ILE A 225 -11.12 -8.60 -21.20
CA ILE A 225 -9.83 -8.03 -21.61
C ILE A 225 -9.34 -8.68 -22.90
N ARG A 226 -9.48 -9.99 -23.04
CA ARG A 226 -9.12 -10.70 -24.29
C ARG A 226 -9.98 -10.29 -25.48
N SER A 227 -11.25 -9.95 -25.25
CA SER A 227 -12.15 -9.51 -26.34
C SER A 227 -11.79 -8.13 -26.92
N ILE A 228 -11.17 -7.26 -26.12
CA ILE A 228 -10.67 -5.94 -26.55
C ILE A 228 -9.18 -5.97 -26.97
N GLY A 229 -8.50 -7.07 -26.68
CA GLY A 229 -7.06 -7.24 -26.89
C GLY A 229 -6.26 -6.95 -25.61
N THR A 230 -5.48 -7.92 -25.15
CA THR A 230 -4.68 -7.82 -23.93
C THR A 230 -3.67 -6.69 -23.97
N GLU A 231 -3.07 -6.42 -25.11
CA GLU A 231 -2.11 -5.35 -25.32
C GLU A 231 -2.79 -3.96 -25.26
N ASN A 232 -3.96 -3.82 -25.88
CA ASN A 232 -4.76 -2.59 -25.78
C ASN A 232 -5.14 -2.28 -24.33
N PHE A 233 -5.52 -3.33 -23.59
CA PHE A 233 -5.79 -3.19 -22.15
C PHE A 233 -4.54 -2.79 -21.37
N ALA A 234 -3.38 -3.37 -21.67
CA ALA A 234 -2.11 -3.03 -21.01
C ALA A 234 -1.74 -1.55 -21.25
N ILE A 235 -1.88 -1.07 -22.48
CA ILE A 235 -1.67 0.34 -22.82
C ILE A 235 -2.66 1.23 -22.06
N PHE A 236 -3.95 0.85 -22.03
CA PHE A 236 -4.96 1.59 -21.29
C PHE A 236 -4.62 1.65 -19.78
N ALA A 237 -4.23 0.55 -19.16
CA ALA A 237 -3.82 0.49 -17.76
C ALA A 237 -2.61 1.42 -17.49
N ALA A 238 -1.58 1.36 -18.33
CA ALA A 238 -0.42 2.25 -18.22
C ALA A 238 -0.79 3.73 -18.35
N LEU A 239 -1.72 4.08 -19.25
CA LEU A 239 -2.20 5.46 -19.42
C LEU A 239 -2.99 5.94 -18.20
N VAL A 240 -3.86 5.10 -17.62
CA VAL A 240 -4.61 5.42 -16.39
C VAL A 240 -3.65 5.68 -15.24
N GLU A 241 -2.67 4.81 -15.03
CA GLU A 241 -1.69 4.96 -13.96
C GLU A 241 -0.78 6.18 -14.18
N GLY A 242 -0.37 6.43 -15.41
CA GLY A 242 0.38 7.65 -15.77
C GLY A 242 -0.42 8.93 -15.52
N ALA A 243 -1.72 8.92 -15.80
CA ALA A 243 -2.60 10.06 -15.51
C ALA A 243 -2.76 10.27 -13.99
N LEU A 244 -2.92 9.19 -13.21
CA LEU A 244 -2.92 9.24 -11.75
C LEU A 244 -1.60 9.78 -11.20
N ALA A 245 -0.47 9.26 -11.69
CA ALA A 245 0.86 9.73 -11.31
C ALA A 245 1.02 11.23 -11.59
N LEU A 246 0.69 11.67 -12.79
CA LEU A 246 0.79 13.07 -13.20
C LEU A 246 -0.10 13.98 -12.35
N SER A 247 -1.35 13.56 -12.09
CA SER A 247 -2.27 14.30 -11.24
C SER A 247 -1.75 14.40 -9.79
N LEU A 248 -1.24 13.29 -9.25
CA LEU A 248 -0.65 13.26 -7.91
C LEU A 248 0.62 14.13 -7.83
N LEU A 249 1.48 14.13 -8.83
CA LEU A 249 2.71 14.92 -8.85
C LEU A 249 2.43 16.42 -8.99
N THR A 250 1.55 16.80 -9.91
CA THR A 250 1.29 18.21 -10.23
C THR A 250 0.18 18.83 -9.37
N GLY A 251 -0.77 18.03 -8.89
CA GLY A 251 -1.99 18.50 -8.22
C GLY A 251 -3.12 18.89 -9.17
N VAL A 252 -2.92 18.77 -10.48
CA VAL A 252 -3.96 19.05 -11.49
C VAL A 252 -5.01 17.94 -11.42
N LEU A 253 -6.29 18.31 -11.42
CA LEU A 253 -7.44 17.40 -11.31
C LEU A 253 -7.40 16.47 -10.09
N ILE A 254 -6.69 16.83 -9.03
CA ILE A 254 -6.43 15.97 -7.87
C ILE A 254 -7.73 15.51 -7.18
N ASP A 255 -8.76 16.35 -7.15
CA ASP A 255 -10.04 16.05 -6.51
C ASP A 255 -10.85 15.00 -7.29
N LEU A 256 -10.56 14.81 -8.58
CA LEU A 256 -11.09 13.73 -9.42
C LEU A 256 -10.19 12.50 -9.38
N ALA A 257 -8.87 12.70 -9.45
CA ALA A 257 -7.91 11.60 -9.52
C ALA A 257 -7.89 10.75 -8.24
N MET A 258 -8.05 11.36 -7.06
CA MET A 258 -8.02 10.59 -5.81
C MET A 258 -9.16 9.56 -5.69
N PRO A 259 -10.46 9.90 -5.90
CA PRO A 259 -11.51 8.89 -5.82
C PRO A 259 -11.44 7.88 -6.98
N LEU A 260 -11.05 8.29 -8.19
CA LEU A 260 -10.83 7.36 -9.30
C LEU A 260 -9.65 6.42 -9.03
N GLY A 261 -8.56 6.93 -8.45
CA GLY A 261 -7.42 6.12 -8.06
C GLY A 261 -7.77 5.10 -6.96
N ALA A 262 -8.58 5.50 -5.97
CA ALA A 262 -9.08 4.56 -4.96
C ALA A 262 -9.90 3.43 -5.58
N LEU A 263 -10.83 3.77 -6.49
CA LEU A 263 -11.63 2.78 -7.21
C LEU A 263 -10.76 1.88 -8.09
N TYR A 264 -9.84 2.46 -8.85
CA TYR A 264 -8.90 1.72 -9.70
C TYR A 264 -8.04 0.75 -8.88
N SER A 265 -7.52 1.19 -7.73
CA SER A 265 -6.77 0.32 -6.82
C SER A 265 -7.61 -0.86 -6.32
N LEU A 266 -8.88 -0.66 -6.00
CA LEU A 266 -9.78 -1.76 -5.62
C LEU A 266 -10.06 -2.71 -6.79
N VAL A 267 -10.15 -2.21 -8.02
CA VAL A 267 -10.27 -3.04 -9.22
C VAL A 267 -9.00 -3.88 -9.43
N LEU A 268 -7.81 -3.28 -9.33
CA LEU A 268 -6.55 -4.02 -9.38
C LEU A 268 -6.46 -5.10 -8.31
N TRP A 269 -6.79 -4.75 -7.07
CA TRP A 269 -6.80 -5.69 -5.96
C TRP A 269 -7.75 -6.87 -6.21
N SER A 270 -8.97 -6.61 -6.67
CA SER A 270 -9.96 -7.66 -6.89
C SER A 270 -9.68 -8.55 -8.11
N THR A 271 -8.87 -8.07 -9.05
CA THR A 271 -8.56 -8.77 -10.31
C THR A 271 -7.11 -9.27 -10.35
N ALA A 272 -6.15 -8.39 -10.62
CA ALA A 272 -4.75 -8.75 -10.82
C ALA A 272 -4.10 -9.35 -9.56
N GLU A 273 -4.50 -8.90 -8.37
CA GLU A 273 -4.01 -9.43 -7.09
C GLU A 273 -4.92 -10.52 -6.49
N GLY A 274 -5.99 -10.91 -7.19
CA GLY A 274 -6.85 -12.00 -6.77
C GLY A 274 -7.48 -11.82 -5.38
N MET A 275 -7.86 -10.57 -5.03
CA MET A 275 -8.35 -10.19 -3.69
C MET A 275 -7.36 -10.53 -2.56
N GLY A 276 -6.05 -10.61 -2.85
CA GLY A 276 -5.03 -11.02 -1.89
C GLY A 276 -4.83 -12.53 -1.75
N GLY A 277 -5.57 -13.37 -2.54
CA GLY A 277 -5.41 -14.83 -2.55
C GLY A 277 -4.06 -15.30 -3.10
N PRO A 278 -3.86 -16.60 -3.26
CA PRO A 278 -4.87 -17.65 -3.33
C PRO A 278 -5.43 -18.13 -1.99
N TYR A 279 -6.72 -18.41 -1.94
CA TYR A 279 -7.39 -18.87 -0.70
C TYR A 279 -7.75 -20.36 -0.72
N GLY A 280 -7.79 -21.00 -1.91
CA GLY A 280 -8.26 -22.38 -2.07
C GLY A 280 -7.22 -23.45 -1.71
N ALA A 281 -5.94 -23.14 -1.73
CA ALA A 281 -4.84 -24.06 -1.42
C ALA A 281 -4.34 -23.94 0.03
N GLY A 282 -5.09 -23.28 0.89
CA GLY A 282 -4.59 -22.83 2.16
C GLY A 282 -3.60 -21.69 1.99
N PHE A 283 -3.14 -21.15 3.11
CA PHE A 283 -2.13 -20.11 3.09
C PHE A 283 -0.79 -20.70 2.66
N THR A 284 -0.34 -20.37 1.47
CA THR A 284 1.01 -20.72 1.03
C THR A 284 1.95 -19.67 1.58
N GLY A 285 2.85 -20.04 2.48
CA GLY A 285 3.78 -19.15 3.19
C GLY A 285 4.77 -18.36 2.34
N ASN A 286 4.60 -18.38 1.03
CA ASN A 286 5.39 -17.62 0.07
C ASN A 286 4.87 -16.19 -0.13
N LYS A 287 3.75 -15.81 0.48
CA LYS A 287 3.24 -14.44 0.42
C LYS A 287 3.68 -13.68 1.66
N GLY A 288 4.70 -12.88 1.51
CA GLY A 288 5.14 -11.91 2.53
C GLY A 288 4.13 -10.77 2.76
N ASP A 289 3.17 -10.61 1.84
CA ASP A 289 2.06 -9.68 1.91
C ASP A 289 0.77 -10.42 1.61
N VAL A 290 -0.15 -10.36 2.53
CA VAL A 290 -1.35 -11.19 2.48
C VAL A 290 -2.44 -10.62 1.64
N LEU A 291 -2.54 -9.33 1.60
CA LEU A 291 -3.67 -8.65 0.99
C LEU A 291 -3.29 -7.95 -0.32
N GLY A 292 -2.01 -8.00 -0.71
CA GLY A 292 -1.50 -7.35 -1.91
C GLY A 292 -1.17 -5.86 -1.71
N THR A 293 -0.70 -5.20 -2.75
CA THR A 293 -0.24 -3.80 -2.75
C THR A 293 -1.39 -2.83 -3.04
N ALA A 294 -2.29 -3.18 -3.95
CA ALA A 294 -3.29 -2.25 -4.47
C ALA A 294 -4.37 -1.88 -3.43
N ASN A 295 -4.70 -2.75 -2.49
CA ASN A 295 -5.60 -2.39 -1.38
C ASN A 295 -4.95 -1.35 -0.44
N VAL A 296 -3.63 -1.40 -0.25
CA VAL A 296 -2.89 -0.37 0.50
C VAL A 296 -2.94 0.96 -0.24
N TYR A 297 -2.82 0.96 -1.56
CA TYR A 297 -3.00 2.16 -2.37
C TYR A 297 -4.40 2.76 -2.21
N ALA A 298 -5.44 1.93 -2.15
CA ALA A 298 -6.79 2.41 -1.84
C ALA A 298 -6.84 3.12 -0.46
N VAL A 299 -6.20 2.56 0.58
CA VAL A 299 -6.11 3.20 1.90
C VAL A 299 -5.36 4.54 1.82
N VAL A 300 -4.27 4.61 1.05
CA VAL A 300 -3.52 5.86 0.83
C VAL A 300 -4.40 6.92 0.19
N PHE A 301 -5.16 6.56 -0.86
CA PHE A 301 -6.12 7.49 -1.47
C PHE A 301 -7.18 7.97 -0.48
N LEU A 302 -7.74 7.09 0.34
CA LEU A 302 -8.72 7.47 1.36
C LEU A 302 -8.14 8.44 2.40
N LEU A 303 -6.90 8.22 2.84
CA LEU A 303 -6.17 9.13 3.73
C LEU A 303 -5.95 10.50 3.08
N LEU A 304 -5.54 10.53 1.81
CA LEU A 304 -5.34 11.78 1.06
C LEU A 304 -6.65 12.54 0.83
N ILE A 305 -7.75 11.84 0.49
CA ILE A 305 -9.09 12.44 0.34
C ILE A 305 -9.51 13.10 1.65
N ALA A 306 -9.38 12.38 2.77
CA ALA A 306 -9.75 12.89 4.08
C ALA A 306 -8.89 14.10 4.49
N ALA A 307 -7.56 14.02 4.30
CA ALA A 307 -6.64 15.13 4.60
C ALA A 307 -6.89 16.36 3.69
N ARG A 308 -7.27 16.15 2.43
CA ARG A 308 -7.63 17.22 1.50
C ARG A 308 -8.92 17.91 1.95
N ALA A 309 -9.94 17.14 2.32
CA ALA A 309 -11.22 17.68 2.80
C ALA A 309 -11.05 18.47 4.10
N GLU A 310 -10.22 18.01 5.05
CA GLU A 310 -9.90 18.73 6.28
C GLU A 310 -9.33 20.13 5.98
N ARG A 311 -8.42 20.23 5.01
CA ARG A 311 -7.81 21.50 4.63
C ARG A 311 -8.77 22.46 3.95
N LEU A 312 -9.66 21.96 3.07
CA LEU A 312 -10.66 22.81 2.41
C LEU A 312 -11.63 23.41 3.42
N LEU A 313 -11.97 22.69 4.48
CA LEU A 313 -12.81 23.22 5.56
C LEU A 313 -12.07 24.24 6.41
N ALA A 314 -10.80 24.02 6.74
CA ALA A 314 -9.99 24.96 7.51
C ALA A 314 -9.82 26.32 6.76
N GLY A 315 -9.58 26.28 5.45
CA GLY A 315 -9.45 27.50 4.62
C GLY A 315 -10.73 28.34 4.55
N ARG A 316 -11.90 27.71 4.58
CA ARG A 316 -13.20 28.42 4.61
C ARG A 316 -13.49 29.09 5.98
N GLY A 317 -12.93 28.55 7.06
CA GLY A 317 -13.07 29.13 8.40
C GLY A 317 -12.21 30.39 8.62
N SER A 318 -11.07 30.51 7.94
CA SER A 318 -10.16 31.66 8.06
C SER A 318 -10.54 32.85 7.17
N ALA A 319 -11.42 32.66 6.20
CA ALA A 319 -11.89 33.69 5.27
C ALA A 319 -13.17 34.42 5.76
N ARG A 320 -13.63 34.10 6.98
CA ARG A 320 -14.76 34.74 7.65
C ARG A 320 -14.31 35.39 8.97
#